data_855574337cfc1d0700fa993d0dd9c9c2
#
_entry.id   855574337cfc1d0700fa993d0dd9c9c2
#
_cell.length_a   1.000
_cell.length_b   1.000
_cell.length_c   1.000
_cell.angle_alpha   90.00
_cell.angle_beta   90.00
_cell.angle_gamma   90.00
#
_symmetry.space_group_name_H-M   'P 1'
#
loop_
_entity.id
_entity.type
_entity.pdbx_description
1 polymer ?
#
loop_
_entity_poly.entity_id
_entity_poly.type
_entity_poly.pdbx_seq_one_letter_code
_entity_poly.pdbx_strand_id
1 'polypeptide(L)'
;MQRRTAGGSRSGLAGPADTNARTTAFRVGTLWPLTQDKLRYTFAVTDTQHEVRRRPGGRSARIRRSVLDATMAVLRDGGWDRFSVAEVASRAGVHETSIYRRWGTRERLATDALLAAGEQDLPVPDTGSLRGDLAGFAAGICQYMSTPLGLALARALATPTGDPAITEASARYFQTRFEIASTIVDRAIARGEIPEGADGALAIEMLIAPLHFRTLVSHQPLDDGLPARLADLVITGLRAYADATPQPG
;
A
#
# COMPACT_ATOMS: atom_id res chain seq x y z
N MET A 1 -21.24 -78.47 -15.08
CA MET A 1 -20.23 -79.54 -14.98
C MET A 1 -19.03 -78.91 -14.31
N GLN A 2 -18.91 -79.02 -13.00
CA GLN A 2 -17.83 -79.73 -12.28
C GLN A 2 -16.46 -79.08 -12.53
N ARG A 3 -15.65 -78.81 -11.61
CA ARG A 3 -15.40 -79.06 -10.16
C ARG A 3 -14.13 -78.30 -9.81
N ARG A 4 -14.06 -77.67 -8.58
CA ARG A 4 -13.16 -77.99 -7.45
C ARG A 4 -11.66 -77.99 -7.81
N THR A 5 -10.74 -77.40 -7.02
CA THR A 5 -10.41 -77.48 -5.55
C THR A 5 -9.32 -76.52 -5.27
N ALA A 6 -9.34 -75.74 -4.24
CA ALA A 6 -8.87 -76.01 -2.86
C ALA A 6 -7.32 -75.98 -2.66
N GLY A 7 -6.88 -75.19 -1.71
CA GLY A 7 -5.69 -75.36 -0.94
C GLY A 7 -4.82 -74.09 -0.92
N GLY A 8 -4.55 -73.44 0.11
CA GLY A 8 -4.14 -73.68 1.41
C GLY A 8 -3.41 -72.50 1.98
N SER A 9 -3.83 -72.12 3.14
CA SER A 9 -3.25 -71.35 4.20
C SER A 9 -1.73 -71.08 4.18
N ARG A 10 -1.33 -69.81 4.55
CA ARG A 10 -0.52 -69.54 5.77
C ARG A 10 -0.33 -68.04 5.94
N SER A 11 -0.92 -67.55 6.96
CA SER A 11 -0.40 -66.62 8.02
C SER A 11 0.95 -65.96 7.78
N GLY A 12 0.92 -64.63 7.76
CA GLY A 12 2.09 -63.79 7.93
C GLY A 12 1.61 -62.44 8.44
N LEU A 13 1.65 -62.27 9.75
CA LEU A 13 1.49 -61.03 10.46
C LEU A 13 2.61 -60.10 10.05
N ALA A 14 2.27 -58.98 9.43
CA ALA A 14 3.15 -57.80 9.33
C ALA A 14 2.36 -56.61 9.81
N GLY A 15 2.87 -55.98 10.85
CA GLY A 15 2.26 -54.86 11.55
C GLY A 15 2.14 -53.58 10.74
N PRO A 16 1.44 -52.58 11.27
CA PRO A 16 1.16 -51.36 10.56
C PRO A 16 2.43 -50.55 10.32
N ALA A 17 2.72 -50.27 9.07
CA ALA A 17 3.76 -49.33 8.68
C ALA A 17 3.39 -47.92 9.20
N ASP A 18 4.15 -47.42 10.11
CA ASP A 18 4.21 -46.01 10.54
C ASP A 18 4.39 -45.14 9.30
N THR A 19 3.31 -44.59 8.76
CA THR A 19 3.36 -43.49 7.83
C THR A 19 3.52 -42.21 8.64
N ASN A 20 4.75 -41.96 9.03
CA ASN A 20 5.16 -40.72 9.65
C ASN A 20 5.11 -39.64 8.59
N ALA A 21 3.90 -39.13 8.30
CA ALA A 21 3.68 -37.90 7.56
C ALA A 21 4.31 -36.77 8.37
N ARG A 22 5.56 -36.44 8.03
CA ARG A 22 6.22 -35.22 8.49
C ARG A 22 5.38 -34.05 7.98
N THR A 23 4.40 -33.66 8.79
CA THR A 23 3.79 -32.34 8.70
C THR A 23 4.90 -31.32 8.90
N THR A 24 5.46 -30.82 7.83
CA THR A 24 6.33 -29.66 7.85
C THR A 24 5.45 -28.50 8.28
N ALA A 25 5.39 -28.29 9.60
CA ALA A 25 4.81 -27.07 10.15
C ALA A 25 5.62 -25.91 9.56
N PHE A 26 5.05 -25.23 8.59
CA PHE A 26 5.50 -23.91 8.18
C PHE A 26 5.39 -23.04 9.43
N ARG A 27 6.52 -22.85 10.10
CA ARG A 27 6.67 -21.85 11.14
C ARG A 27 6.52 -20.51 10.40
N VAL A 28 5.31 -19.98 10.39
CA VAL A 28 5.09 -18.58 10.08
C VAL A 28 5.88 -17.83 11.15
N GLY A 29 7.07 -17.42 10.76
CA GLY A 29 7.89 -16.56 11.58
C GLY A 29 7.04 -15.35 11.91
N THR A 30 7.00 -15.00 13.16
CA THR A 30 6.34 -13.83 13.73
C THR A 30 6.92 -12.57 13.07
N LEU A 31 6.46 -12.26 11.87
CA LEU A 31 6.64 -10.98 11.21
C LEU A 31 5.52 -10.10 11.71
N TRP A 32 5.71 -9.50 12.84
CA TRP A 32 5.12 -8.24 13.31
C TRP A 32 4.78 -8.24 14.80
N PRO A 33 5.69 -7.85 15.71
CA PRO A 33 5.26 -7.35 16.99
C PRO A 33 5.18 -5.81 16.89
N LEU A 34 4.09 -5.27 16.37
CA LEU A 34 3.74 -3.88 16.62
C LEU A 34 2.90 -3.83 17.88
N THR A 35 3.54 -3.68 19.01
CA THR A 35 2.92 -3.11 20.20
C THR A 35 2.72 -1.62 19.94
N GLN A 36 1.57 -1.07 20.36
CA GLN A 36 1.15 0.34 20.20
C GLN A 36 2.21 1.37 20.62
N ASP A 37 3.18 1.00 21.45
CA ASP A 37 4.25 1.87 21.91
C ASP A 37 5.37 2.14 20.90
N LYS A 38 5.41 1.47 19.76
CA LYS A 38 6.45 1.64 18.74
C LYS A 38 6.03 2.39 17.48
N LEU A 39 4.80 2.85 17.38
CA LEU A 39 4.35 3.78 16.34
C LEU A 39 4.82 5.23 16.60
N ARG A 40 5.42 5.51 17.75
CA ARG A 40 6.22 6.71 17.95
C ARG A 40 7.63 6.47 17.42
N TYR A 41 7.79 6.47 16.11
CA TYR A 41 9.11 6.67 15.51
C TYR A 41 9.55 8.10 15.81
N THR A 42 10.16 8.27 16.99
CA THR A 42 10.99 9.43 17.26
C THR A 42 12.28 9.22 16.46
N PHE A 43 12.34 9.77 15.26
CA PHE A 43 13.59 9.90 14.55
C PHE A 43 14.46 10.88 15.34
N ALA A 44 15.38 10.33 16.16
CA ALA A 44 16.55 11.09 16.56
C ALA A 44 17.36 11.32 15.29
N VAL A 45 17.17 12.47 14.66
CA VAL A 45 18.07 12.99 13.65
C VAL A 45 19.39 13.25 14.37
N THR A 46 20.33 12.33 14.23
CA THR A 46 21.72 12.59 14.58
C THR A 46 22.23 13.58 13.54
N ASP A 47 22.19 14.82 13.91
CA ASP A 47 22.74 15.96 13.18
C ASP A 47 24.26 15.77 13.09
N THR A 48 24.72 15.13 12.02
CA THR A 48 26.13 15.16 11.67
C THR A 48 26.28 16.27 10.65
N GLN A 49 26.51 17.46 11.15
CA GLN A 49 26.85 18.65 10.39
C GLN A 49 28.04 18.36 9.45
N HIS A 50 27.72 18.25 8.17
CA HIS A 50 28.60 18.72 7.10
C HIS A 50 27.76 19.61 6.19
N GLU A 51 27.63 20.82 6.61
CA GLU A 51 26.95 21.93 5.92
C GLU A 51 27.78 22.38 4.72
N VAL A 52 27.63 21.66 3.60
CA VAL A 52 27.91 22.27 2.29
C VAL A 52 26.65 23.03 1.90
N ARG A 53 26.66 24.32 2.22
CA ARG A 53 25.66 25.31 1.82
C ARG A 53 25.45 25.31 0.32
N ARG A 54 24.61 24.39 -0.21
CA ARG A 54 24.12 24.42 -1.58
C ARG A 54 22.99 25.43 -1.66
N ARG A 55 23.23 26.50 -2.40
CA ARG A 55 22.20 27.52 -2.71
C ARG A 55 20.95 26.84 -3.26
N PRO A 56 19.73 27.05 -2.67
CA PRO A 56 18.48 26.56 -3.22
C PRO A 56 18.23 27.27 -4.56
N GLY A 57 18.11 26.50 -5.67
CA GLY A 57 17.79 27.04 -6.99
C GLY A 57 18.85 26.84 -8.07
N GLY A 58 19.90 26.06 -7.82
CA GLY A 58 20.94 25.77 -8.80
C GLY A 58 20.46 24.96 -10.03
N ARG A 59 21.25 24.98 -11.10
CA ARG A 59 21.01 24.26 -12.37
C ARG A 59 20.61 22.78 -12.16
N SER A 60 21.21 22.10 -11.18
CA SER A 60 20.89 20.70 -10.83
C SER A 60 19.46 20.52 -10.30
N ALA A 61 18.97 21.44 -9.49
CA ALA A 61 17.60 21.41 -8.97
C ALA A 61 16.57 21.68 -10.06
N ARG A 62 16.88 22.61 -10.98
CA ARG A 62 16.02 22.90 -12.16
C ARG A 62 15.94 21.68 -13.08
N ILE A 63 17.07 21.04 -13.38
CA ILE A 63 17.11 19.83 -14.21
C ILE A 63 16.30 18.70 -13.53
N ARG A 64 16.47 18.49 -12.21
CA ARG A 64 15.70 17.49 -11.48
C ARG A 64 14.20 17.76 -11.63
N ARG A 65 13.75 18.98 -11.42
CA ARG A 65 12.34 19.34 -11.58
C ARG A 65 11.84 19.07 -12.99
N SER A 66 12.59 19.53 -14.04
CA SER A 66 12.22 19.28 -15.44
C SER A 66 12.09 17.80 -15.76
N VAL A 67 12.96 16.94 -15.23
CA VAL A 67 12.87 15.48 -15.42
C VAL A 67 11.66 14.90 -14.69
N LEU A 68 11.38 15.31 -13.46
CA LEU A 68 10.20 14.82 -12.73
C LEU A 68 8.90 15.28 -13.40
N ASP A 69 8.82 16.53 -13.87
CA ASP A 69 7.66 17.06 -14.60
C ASP A 69 7.43 16.29 -15.91
N ALA A 70 8.51 16.03 -16.67
CA ALA A 70 8.45 15.21 -17.88
C ALA A 70 8.02 13.77 -17.59
N THR A 71 8.52 13.19 -16.50
CA THR A 71 8.12 11.85 -16.03
C THR A 71 6.62 11.79 -15.77
N MET A 72 6.09 12.77 -15.04
CA MET A 72 4.65 12.86 -14.77
C MET A 72 3.82 13.02 -16.05
N ALA A 73 4.30 13.80 -17.02
CA ALA A 73 3.62 13.96 -18.31
C ALA A 73 3.56 12.63 -19.08
N VAL A 74 4.69 11.90 -19.17
CA VAL A 74 4.75 10.59 -19.83
C VAL A 74 3.82 9.57 -19.15
N LEU A 75 3.80 9.56 -17.81
CA LEU A 75 2.92 8.66 -17.04
C LEU A 75 1.43 8.99 -17.23
N ARG A 76 1.07 10.27 -17.34
CA ARG A 76 -0.32 10.70 -17.63
C ARG A 76 -0.77 10.30 -19.03
N ASP A 77 0.11 10.45 -20.01
CA ASP A 77 -0.21 10.20 -21.44
C ASP A 77 -0.32 8.70 -21.75
N GLY A 78 0.53 7.87 -21.14
CA GLY A 78 0.67 6.46 -21.53
C GLY A 78 0.61 5.44 -20.40
N GLY A 79 0.53 5.87 -19.16
CA GLY A 79 0.60 4.99 -17.99
C GLY A 79 1.94 4.27 -17.86
N TRP A 80 1.96 3.26 -17.01
CA TRP A 80 3.18 2.47 -16.74
C TRP A 80 3.68 1.67 -17.94
N ASP A 81 2.76 1.14 -18.72
CA ASP A 81 3.10 0.22 -19.83
C ASP A 81 3.85 0.92 -20.96
N ARG A 82 3.59 2.22 -21.17
CA ARG A 82 4.27 3.07 -22.16
C ARG A 82 5.38 3.93 -21.58
N PHE A 83 5.61 3.84 -20.27
CA PHE A 83 6.63 4.65 -19.63
C PHE A 83 8.03 4.30 -20.12
N SER A 84 8.75 5.27 -20.67
CA SER A 84 10.07 5.14 -21.23
C SER A 84 10.99 6.26 -20.74
N VAL A 85 12.19 5.91 -20.28
CA VAL A 85 13.23 6.88 -19.88
C VAL A 85 13.69 7.71 -21.08
N ALA A 86 13.72 7.11 -22.28
CA ALA A 86 14.06 7.81 -23.51
C ALA A 86 13.09 8.95 -23.81
N GLU A 87 11.79 8.70 -23.67
CA GLU A 87 10.74 9.72 -23.85
C GLU A 87 10.84 10.83 -22.80
N VAL A 88 11.09 10.46 -21.52
CA VAL A 88 11.32 11.43 -20.45
C VAL A 88 12.53 12.31 -20.75
N ALA A 89 13.66 11.71 -21.20
CA ALA A 89 14.87 12.43 -21.54
C ALA A 89 14.63 13.43 -22.68
N SER A 90 13.93 12.99 -23.72
CA SER A 90 13.52 13.84 -24.84
C SER A 90 12.69 15.05 -24.40
N ARG A 91 11.63 14.82 -23.59
CA ARG A 91 10.76 15.90 -23.09
C ARG A 91 11.47 16.84 -22.11
N ALA A 92 12.37 16.30 -21.29
CA ALA A 92 13.13 17.10 -20.32
C ALA A 92 14.33 17.85 -20.92
N GLY A 93 14.70 17.56 -22.18
CA GLY A 93 15.88 18.13 -22.83
C GLY A 93 17.21 17.69 -22.21
N VAL A 94 17.31 16.43 -21.76
CA VAL A 94 18.50 15.86 -21.13
C VAL A 94 18.89 14.56 -21.79
N HIS A 95 20.15 14.09 -21.58
CA HIS A 95 20.56 12.76 -22.01
C HIS A 95 20.05 11.68 -21.04
N GLU A 96 19.64 10.52 -21.56
CA GLU A 96 19.21 9.37 -20.77
C GLU A 96 20.26 8.95 -19.73
N THR A 97 21.55 9.00 -20.09
CA THR A 97 22.65 8.69 -19.17
C THR A 97 22.68 9.57 -17.93
N SER A 98 22.19 10.81 -18.02
CA SER A 98 22.06 11.72 -16.88
C SER A 98 20.93 11.28 -15.95
N ILE A 99 19.85 10.74 -16.50
CA ILE A 99 18.73 10.17 -15.75
C ILE A 99 19.19 8.89 -15.04
N TYR A 100 19.75 7.93 -15.76
CA TYR A 100 20.24 6.67 -15.18
C TYR A 100 21.32 6.89 -14.11
N ARG A 101 22.21 7.85 -14.29
CA ARG A 101 23.22 8.19 -13.27
C ARG A 101 22.60 8.69 -11.97
N ARG A 102 21.44 9.34 -12.02
CA ARG A 102 20.78 9.92 -10.84
C ARG A 102 19.79 8.97 -10.18
N TRP A 103 18.99 8.28 -10.98
CA TRP A 103 17.89 7.44 -10.49
C TRP A 103 18.18 5.95 -10.60
N GLY A 104 19.14 5.52 -11.40
CA GLY A 104 19.54 4.12 -11.57
C GLY A 104 18.55 3.31 -12.38
N THR A 105 17.26 3.33 -12.05
CA THR A 105 16.20 2.57 -12.72
C THR A 105 15.01 3.46 -13.11
N ARG A 106 14.21 2.97 -14.06
CA ARG A 106 12.98 3.66 -14.48
C ARG A 106 11.92 3.66 -13.35
N GLU A 107 11.88 2.60 -12.56
CA GLU A 107 10.97 2.45 -11.42
C GLU A 107 11.27 3.51 -10.37
N ARG A 108 12.54 3.71 -10.04
CA ARG A 108 12.97 4.74 -9.10
C ARG A 108 12.65 6.15 -9.58
N LEU A 109 12.87 6.43 -10.88
CA LEU A 109 12.51 7.71 -11.49
C LEU A 109 11.00 7.96 -11.38
N ALA A 110 10.19 6.98 -11.74
CA ALA A 110 8.74 7.08 -11.68
C ALA A 110 8.25 7.27 -10.24
N THR A 111 8.78 6.49 -9.30
CA THR A 111 8.41 6.61 -7.88
C THR A 111 8.78 7.99 -7.32
N ASP A 112 10.00 8.50 -7.59
CA ASP A 112 10.40 9.85 -7.16
C ASP A 112 9.48 10.95 -7.73
N ALA A 113 9.08 10.81 -9.00
CA ALA A 113 8.15 11.75 -9.63
C ALA A 113 6.73 11.67 -9.06
N LEU A 114 6.22 10.45 -8.86
CA LEU A 114 4.89 10.23 -8.31
C LEU A 114 4.79 10.69 -6.86
N LEU A 115 5.81 10.42 -6.04
CA LEU A 115 5.86 10.89 -4.66
C LEU A 115 5.95 12.42 -4.60
N ALA A 116 6.77 13.04 -5.47
CA ALA A 116 6.89 14.49 -5.53
C ALA A 116 5.59 15.19 -5.99
N ALA A 117 4.78 14.49 -6.81
CA ALA A 117 3.48 14.99 -7.29
C ALA A 117 2.32 14.58 -6.39
N GLY A 118 2.46 13.51 -5.63
CA GLY A 118 1.39 12.90 -4.83
C GLY A 118 1.02 13.67 -3.56
N GLU A 119 1.66 14.80 -3.29
CA GLU A 119 1.20 15.75 -2.27
C GLU A 119 -0.11 16.46 -2.67
N GLN A 120 -0.57 16.28 -3.92
CA GLN A 120 -1.74 16.95 -4.47
C GLN A 120 -2.86 15.95 -4.77
N ASP A 121 -4.04 16.20 -4.19
CA ASP A 121 -5.37 16.01 -4.76
C ASP A 121 -6.09 14.65 -4.64
N LEU A 122 -6.09 14.03 -3.45
CA LEU A 122 -7.29 13.28 -3.06
C LEU A 122 -7.96 14.07 -1.92
N PRO A 123 -8.98 14.85 -2.22
CA PRO A 123 -9.69 15.62 -1.20
C PRO A 123 -10.32 14.68 -0.18
N VAL A 124 -10.25 15.05 1.09
CA VAL A 124 -10.92 14.32 2.17
C VAL A 124 -12.35 14.84 2.26
N PRO A 125 -13.37 14.03 1.97
CA PRO A 125 -14.75 14.46 2.02
C PRO A 125 -15.18 14.92 3.41
N ASP A 126 -16.10 15.87 3.46
CA ASP A 126 -16.80 16.32 4.67
C ASP A 126 -18.28 16.44 4.36
N THR A 127 -18.98 15.29 4.37
CA THR A 127 -20.40 15.18 4.02
C THR A 127 -21.33 15.35 5.21
N GLY A 128 -20.75 15.50 6.41
CA GLY A 128 -21.49 15.55 7.65
C GLY A 128 -21.83 14.18 8.26
N SER A 129 -21.32 13.08 7.69
CA SER A 129 -21.50 11.73 8.25
C SER A 129 -20.28 10.84 7.99
N LEU A 130 -19.92 9.97 8.94
CA LEU A 130 -18.84 9.02 8.80
C LEU A 130 -18.99 8.14 7.55
N ARG A 131 -20.21 7.64 7.33
CA ARG A 131 -20.53 6.78 6.20
C ARG A 131 -20.31 7.50 4.86
N GLY A 132 -20.79 8.74 4.74
CA GLY A 132 -20.65 9.55 3.57
C GLY A 132 -19.18 9.88 3.29
N ASP A 133 -18.43 10.24 4.33
CA ASP A 133 -17.02 10.61 4.23
C ASP A 133 -16.16 9.40 3.81
N LEU A 134 -16.32 8.22 4.45
CA LEU A 134 -15.60 7.01 4.10
C LEU A 134 -15.95 6.52 2.70
N ALA A 135 -17.23 6.47 2.34
CA ALA A 135 -17.66 6.04 1.02
C ALA A 135 -17.15 6.98 -0.08
N GLY A 136 -17.24 8.30 0.15
CA GLY A 136 -16.74 9.32 -0.76
C GLY A 136 -15.22 9.23 -0.95
N PHE A 137 -14.46 9.02 0.14
CA PHE A 137 -13.02 8.85 0.08
C PHE A 137 -12.62 7.58 -0.70
N ALA A 138 -13.26 6.45 -0.41
CA ALA A 138 -13.03 5.21 -1.15
C ALA A 138 -13.39 5.34 -2.64
N ALA A 139 -14.49 6.04 -2.97
CA ALA A 139 -14.88 6.29 -4.36
C ALA A 139 -13.84 7.16 -5.09
N GLY A 140 -13.30 8.19 -4.43
CA GLY A 140 -12.21 9.01 -4.98
C GLY A 140 -10.96 8.19 -5.27
N ILE A 141 -10.60 7.25 -4.39
CA ILE A 141 -9.48 6.33 -4.62
C ILE A 141 -9.79 5.39 -5.80
N CYS A 142 -10.98 4.81 -5.88
CA CYS A 142 -11.38 3.97 -7.03
C CYS A 142 -11.24 4.74 -8.35
N GLN A 143 -11.75 5.97 -8.39
CA GLN A 143 -11.64 6.82 -9.56
C GLN A 143 -10.18 7.12 -9.91
N TYR A 144 -9.36 7.47 -8.90
CA TYR A 144 -7.94 7.73 -9.12
C TYR A 144 -7.20 6.50 -9.63
N MET A 145 -7.43 5.32 -9.04
CA MET A 145 -6.80 4.06 -9.47
C MET A 145 -7.25 3.60 -10.86
N SER A 146 -8.38 4.09 -11.36
CA SER A 146 -8.85 3.84 -12.73
C SER A 146 -8.12 4.71 -13.77
N THR A 147 -7.36 5.72 -13.35
CA THR A 147 -6.53 6.52 -14.25
C THR A 147 -5.18 5.85 -14.52
N PRO A 148 -4.55 6.10 -15.69
CA PRO A 148 -3.20 5.60 -15.97
C PRO A 148 -2.19 6.01 -14.90
N LEU A 149 -2.31 7.23 -14.37
CA LEU A 149 -1.42 7.77 -13.35
C LEU A 149 -1.61 7.10 -11.99
N GLY A 150 -2.86 6.95 -11.54
CA GLY A 150 -3.19 6.30 -10.28
C GLY A 150 -2.77 4.83 -10.26
N LEU A 151 -3.00 4.11 -11.35
CA LEU A 151 -2.54 2.75 -11.50
C LEU A 151 -1.01 2.66 -11.50
N ALA A 152 -0.32 3.60 -12.16
CA ALA A 152 1.14 3.66 -12.15
C ALA A 152 1.69 3.89 -10.74
N LEU A 153 1.09 4.80 -9.97
CA LEU A 153 1.46 5.05 -8.58
C LEU A 153 1.23 3.80 -7.71
N ALA A 154 0.07 3.19 -7.80
CA ALA A 154 -0.26 1.99 -7.03
C ALA A 154 0.75 0.86 -7.31
N ARG A 155 1.12 0.63 -8.58
CA ARG A 155 2.14 -0.35 -8.98
C ARG A 155 3.52 0.01 -8.46
N ALA A 156 3.94 1.29 -8.60
CA ALA A 156 5.25 1.75 -8.15
C ALA A 156 5.43 1.58 -6.63
N LEU A 157 4.41 1.92 -5.84
CA LEU A 157 4.44 1.80 -4.39
C LEU A 157 4.36 0.33 -3.92
N ALA A 158 3.72 -0.55 -4.68
CA ALA A 158 3.64 -1.98 -4.37
C ALA A 158 4.89 -2.77 -4.78
N THR A 159 5.79 -2.19 -5.61
CA THR A 159 6.97 -2.89 -6.13
C THR A 159 8.18 -2.62 -5.22
N PRO A 160 8.75 -3.65 -4.57
CA PRO A 160 9.99 -3.49 -3.80
C PRO A 160 11.14 -3.06 -4.71
N THR A 161 11.75 -1.92 -4.43
CA THR A 161 12.87 -1.40 -5.23
C THR A 161 14.24 -1.83 -4.70
N GLY A 162 14.30 -2.37 -3.48
CA GLY A 162 15.55 -2.64 -2.78
C GLY A 162 16.32 -1.38 -2.37
N ASP A 163 15.77 -0.19 -2.63
CA ASP A 163 16.37 1.10 -2.28
C ASP A 163 15.77 1.64 -0.97
N PRO A 164 16.58 1.74 0.10
CA PRO A 164 16.10 2.25 1.39
C PRO A 164 15.50 3.65 1.30
N ALA A 165 16.04 4.52 0.46
CA ALA A 165 15.55 5.90 0.32
C ALA A 165 14.14 5.95 -0.31
N ILE A 166 13.85 5.06 -1.27
CA ILE A 166 12.51 4.93 -1.85
C ILE A 166 11.55 4.32 -0.83
N THR A 167 11.97 3.28 -0.11
CA THR A 167 11.14 2.67 0.94
C THR A 167 10.75 3.70 1.99
N GLU A 168 11.70 4.51 2.45
CA GLU A 168 11.45 5.58 3.41
C GLU A 168 10.53 6.67 2.83
N ALA A 169 10.73 7.09 1.58
CA ALA A 169 9.88 8.07 0.92
C ALA A 169 8.44 7.55 0.73
N SER A 170 8.28 6.28 0.38
CA SER A 170 6.97 5.63 0.28
C SER A 170 6.28 5.54 1.65
N ALA A 171 7.02 5.18 2.69
CA ALA A 171 6.47 5.13 4.05
C ALA A 171 6.00 6.51 4.52
N ARG A 172 6.78 7.57 4.29
CA ARG A 172 6.37 8.95 4.59
C ARG A 172 5.13 9.38 3.81
N TYR A 173 5.07 9.02 2.52
CA TYR A 173 3.90 9.31 1.70
C TYR A 173 2.63 8.70 2.31
N PHE A 174 2.64 7.41 2.64
CA PHE A 174 1.49 6.75 3.25
C PHE A 174 1.17 7.32 4.63
N GLN A 175 2.18 7.57 5.47
CA GLN A 175 1.97 8.18 6.78
C GLN A 175 1.23 9.51 6.67
N THR A 176 1.71 10.44 5.84
CA THR A 176 1.06 11.74 5.62
C THR A 176 -0.36 11.58 5.08
N ARG A 177 -0.57 10.65 4.14
CA ARG A 177 -1.91 10.41 3.57
C ARG A 177 -2.88 9.83 4.61
N PHE A 178 -2.42 8.92 5.44
CA PHE A 178 -3.25 8.33 6.51
C PHE A 178 -3.56 9.36 7.59
N GLU A 179 -2.60 10.19 8.02
CA GLU A 179 -2.83 11.28 8.96
C GLU A 179 -3.92 12.24 8.45
N ILE A 180 -3.85 12.66 7.18
CA ILE A 180 -4.86 13.53 6.57
C ILE A 180 -6.22 12.81 6.50
N ALA A 181 -6.27 11.57 6.04
CA ALA A 181 -7.52 10.83 5.89
C ALA A 181 -8.16 10.44 7.24
N SER A 182 -7.36 10.25 8.30
CA SER A 182 -7.85 9.94 9.64
C SER A 182 -8.73 11.04 10.22
N THR A 183 -8.63 12.27 9.72
CA THR A 183 -9.54 13.37 10.11
C THR A 183 -11.02 13.07 9.84
N ILE A 184 -11.32 12.10 8.95
CA ILE A 184 -12.69 11.57 8.77
C ILE A 184 -13.19 10.96 10.06
N VAL A 185 -12.33 10.13 10.69
CA VAL A 185 -12.66 9.43 11.94
C VAL A 185 -12.70 10.41 13.11
N ASP A 186 -11.77 11.35 13.18
CA ASP A 186 -11.74 12.38 14.22
C ASP A 186 -13.02 13.22 14.21
N ARG A 187 -13.49 13.63 13.03
CA ARG A 187 -14.76 14.34 12.88
C ARG A 187 -15.97 13.51 13.32
N ALA A 188 -15.94 12.20 13.02
CA ALA A 188 -17.02 11.28 13.44
C ALA A 188 -17.04 11.08 14.95
N ILE A 189 -15.90 11.01 15.62
CA ILE A 189 -15.78 11.01 17.08
C ILE A 189 -16.37 12.30 17.65
N ALA A 190 -15.98 13.46 17.11
CA ALA A 190 -16.50 14.75 17.55
C ALA A 190 -18.00 14.90 17.37
N ARG A 191 -18.63 14.20 16.40
CA ARG A 191 -20.07 14.14 16.19
C ARG A 191 -20.78 13.06 17.04
N GLY A 192 -20.03 12.23 17.76
CA GLY A 192 -20.58 11.11 18.54
C GLY A 192 -21.07 9.92 17.71
N GLU A 193 -20.65 9.79 16.44
CA GLU A 193 -21.04 8.67 15.57
C GLU A 193 -20.31 7.37 15.92
N ILE A 194 -19.09 7.48 16.47
CA ILE A 194 -18.24 6.40 16.96
C ILE A 194 -17.59 6.81 18.30
N PRO A 195 -17.24 5.84 19.16
CA PRO A 195 -16.62 6.11 20.45
C PRO A 195 -15.23 6.77 20.33
N GLU A 196 -14.83 7.47 21.39
CA GLU A 196 -13.45 7.93 21.57
C GLU A 196 -12.49 6.74 21.59
N GLY A 197 -11.26 6.95 21.09
CA GLY A 197 -10.22 5.92 21.04
C GLY A 197 -10.28 5.01 19.81
N ALA A 198 -11.19 5.25 18.87
CA ALA A 198 -11.20 4.56 17.59
C ALA A 198 -9.90 4.85 16.80
N ASP A 199 -9.25 3.79 16.26
CA ASP A 199 -8.02 3.92 15.48
C ASP A 199 -8.35 4.37 14.04
N GLY A 200 -8.25 5.68 13.82
CA GLY A 200 -8.52 6.28 12.51
C GLY A 200 -7.55 5.82 11.41
N ALA A 201 -6.28 5.61 11.74
CA ALA A 201 -5.29 5.15 10.76
C ALA A 201 -5.59 3.73 10.28
N LEU A 202 -5.89 2.82 11.22
CA LEU A 202 -6.29 1.45 10.90
C LEU A 202 -7.61 1.42 10.11
N ALA A 203 -8.58 2.27 10.47
CA ALA A 203 -9.85 2.38 9.75
C ALA A 203 -9.64 2.77 8.27
N ILE A 204 -8.78 3.74 8.00
CA ILE A 204 -8.43 4.15 6.63
C ILE A 204 -7.65 3.05 5.91
N GLU A 205 -6.71 2.38 6.58
CA GLU A 205 -6.00 1.25 6.00
C GLU A 205 -6.96 0.13 5.58
N MET A 206 -7.88 -0.27 6.48
CA MET A 206 -8.91 -1.28 6.20
C MET A 206 -9.85 -0.88 5.05
N LEU A 207 -10.13 0.42 4.90
CA LEU A 207 -10.96 0.94 3.82
C LEU A 207 -10.28 0.80 2.46
N ILE A 208 -8.98 1.12 2.38
CA ILE A 208 -8.27 1.22 1.09
C ILE A 208 -7.54 -0.07 0.69
N ALA A 209 -7.14 -0.91 1.63
CA ALA A 209 -6.40 -2.14 1.35
C ALA A 209 -7.13 -3.08 0.36
N PRO A 210 -8.45 -3.31 0.47
CA PRO A 210 -9.19 -4.12 -0.51
C PRO A 210 -9.18 -3.54 -1.93
N LEU A 211 -9.13 -2.22 -2.08
CA LEU A 211 -9.07 -1.55 -3.38
C LEU A 211 -7.73 -1.85 -4.07
N HIS A 212 -6.62 -1.72 -3.33
CA HIS A 212 -5.30 -2.07 -3.82
C HIS A 212 -5.19 -3.56 -4.13
N PHE A 213 -5.68 -4.42 -3.24
CA PHE A 213 -5.67 -5.87 -3.46
C PHE A 213 -6.45 -6.25 -4.73
N ARG A 214 -7.64 -5.68 -4.95
CA ARG A 214 -8.42 -5.92 -6.17
C ARG A 214 -7.69 -5.44 -7.41
N THR A 215 -7.10 -4.25 -7.37
CA THR A 215 -6.43 -3.67 -8.54
C THR A 215 -5.12 -4.37 -8.88
N LEU A 216 -4.30 -4.71 -7.87
CA LEU A 216 -2.91 -5.14 -8.07
C LEU A 216 -2.71 -6.65 -8.00
N VAL A 217 -3.59 -7.37 -7.30
CA VAL A 217 -3.39 -8.79 -6.99
C VAL A 217 -4.49 -9.65 -7.60
N SER A 218 -5.76 -9.42 -7.21
CA SER A 218 -6.86 -10.30 -7.65
C SER A 218 -7.51 -9.88 -8.96
N HIS A 219 -7.18 -8.70 -9.47
CA HIS A 219 -7.73 -8.13 -10.71
C HIS A 219 -9.26 -8.12 -10.77
N GLN A 220 -9.89 -7.96 -9.60
CA GLN A 220 -11.34 -7.86 -9.48
C GLN A 220 -11.80 -6.43 -9.77
N PRO A 221 -13.00 -6.24 -10.33
CA PRO A 221 -13.51 -4.91 -10.64
C PRO A 221 -13.73 -4.09 -9.36
N LEU A 222 -13.50 -2.77 -9.48
CA LEU A 222 -13.89 -1.77 -8.49
C LEU A 222 -15.29 -1.26 -8.88
N ASP A 223 -16.34 -2.04 -8.57
CA ASP A 223 -17.72 -1.68 -8.89
C ASP A 223 -18.22 -0.49 -8.06
N ASP A 224 -19.23 0.23 -8.56
CA ASP A 224 -19.76 1.46 -7.96
C ASP A 224 -20.30 1.27 -6.54
N GLY A 225 -20.75 0.08 -6.19
CA GLY A 225 -21.23 -0.25 -4.84
C GLY A 225 -20.14 -0.61 -3.84
N LEU A 226 -18.91 -0.89 -4.31
CA LEU A 226 -17.82 -1.32 -3.44
C LEU A 226 -17.44 -0.28 -2.39
N PRO A 227 -17.30 1.02 -2.70
CA PRO A 227 -16.98 2.05 -1.72
C PRO A 227 -17.95 2.09 -0.53
N ALA A 228 -19.25 2.03 -0.80
CA ALA A 228 -20.27 2.04 0.24
C ALA A 228 -20.21 0.77 1.12
N ARG A 229 -20.02 -0.40 0.52
CA ARG A 229 -19.89 -1.66 1.26
C ARG A 229 -18.66 -1.67 2.17
N LEU A 230 -17.54 -1.14 1.70
CA LEU A 230 -16.30 -1.03 2.50
C LEU A 230 -16.51 -0.06 3.66
N ALA A 231 -17.14 1.09 3.43
CA ALA A 231 -17.47 2.03 4.50
C ALA A 231 -18.35 1.37 5.58
N ASP A 232 -19.39 0.63 5.20
CA ASP A 232 -20.27 -0.08 6.14
C ASP A 232 -19.52 -1.12 6.97
N LEU A 233 -18.60 -1.90 6.35
CA LEU A 233 -17.75 -2.87 7.03
C LEU A 233 -16.80 -2.20 8.03
N VAL A 234 -16.14 -1.12 7.64
CA VAL A 234 -15.23 -0.36 8.51
C VAL A 234 -15.98 0.23 9.71
N ILE A 235 -17.14 0.82 9.49
CA ILE A 235 -17.96 1.39 10.58
C ILE A 235 -18.38 0.30 11.56
N THR A 236 -18.81 -0.85 11.04
CA THR A 236 -19.20 -2.00 11.89
C THR A 236 -18.01 -2.47 12.72
N GLY A 237 -16.82 -2.57 12.12
CA GLY A 237 -15.59 -2.93 12.80
C GLY A 237 -15.19 -1.93 13.87
N LEU A 238 -15.25 -0.63 13.59
CA LEU A 238 -14.93 0.43 14.56
C LEU A 238 -15.82 0.38 15.80
N ARG A 239 -17.13 0.18 15.62
CA ARG A 239 -18.08 0.06 16.72
C ARG A 239 -17.83 -1.18 17.57
N ALA A 240 -17.66 -2.33 16.93
CA ALA A 240 -17.39 -3.59 17.63
C ALA A 240 -16.05 -3.57 18.39
N TYR A 241 -15.01 -2.93 17.82
CA TYR A 241 -13.71 -2.82 18.47
C TYR A 241 -13.74 -1.93 19.69
N ALA A 242 -14.48 -0.83 19.65
CA ALA A 242 -14.64 0.07 20.79
C ALA A 242 -15.39 -0.59 21.96
N ASP A 243 -16.41 -1.41 21.66
CA ASP A 243 -17.16 -2.17 22.68
C ASP A 243 -16.31 -3.27 23.34
N ALA A 244 -15.29 -3.79 22.64
CA ALA A 244 -14.43 -4.88 23.10
C ALA A 244 -13.19 -4.39 23.90
N THR A 245 -12.84 -3.11 23.83
CA THR A 245 -11.65 -2.56 24.50
C THR A 245 -12.05 -2.00 25.86
N PRO A 246 -11.60 -2.61 27.01
CA PRO A 246 -11.89 -2.05 28.34
C PRO A 246 -11.31 -0.63 28.42
N GLN A 247 -12.13 0.33 28.79
CA GLN A 247 -11.67 1.68 29.11
C GLN A 247 -10.70 1.59 30.29
N PRO A 248 -9.49 2.18 30.20
CA PRO A 248 -8.63 2.30 31.36
C PRO A 248 -9.35 3.18 32.37
N GLY A 249 -9.72 2.56 33.53
CA GLY A 249 -10.34 3.22 34.65
C GLY A 249 -9.38 4.15 35.40
#